data_f9fc058a3099e26f920d88e21e6877f6
#
_entry.id   f9fc058a3099e26f920d88e21e6877f6
#
_cell.length_a   1.000
_cell.length_b   1.000
_cell.length_c   1.000
_cell.angle_alpha   90.00
_cell.angle_beta   90.00
_cell.angle_gamma   90.00
#
_symmetry.space_group_name_H-M   'P 1'
#
loop_
_entity.id
_entity.type
_entity.pdbx_description
1 polymer ?
#
loop_
_entity_poly.entity_id
_entity_poly.type
_entity_poly.pdbx_seq_one_letter_code
_entity_poly.pdbx_strand_id
1 'polypeptide(L)'
;MKKLLSMLCALLTAIGLPGCDYVNVKELQPGVSTAVEVRQRFGPPQHEWRNEEGSVTWEYSRQPEGAECYMITIGRDQVLQSIEQVINEQTFARVERGMTPEQVRRMLGRPASSQYFQLKQETVWEWLMERGSTLNDPTYFTVSFNPEGRVVGTGRYTKLRP
;
A
#
# COMPACT_ATOMS: atom_id res chain seq x y z
N MET A 1 28.79 -5.69 -31.58
CA MET A 1 27.36 -6.03 -31.54
C MET A 1 27.00 -7.01 -30.42
N LYS A 2 27.72 -8.12 -30.22
CA LYS A 2 27.39 -9.09 -29.15
C LYS A 2 27.49 -8.51 -27.71
N LYS A 3 28.44 -7.58 -27.45
CA LYS A 3 28.61 -6.95 -26.13
C LYS A 3 27.53 -5.88 -25.80
N LEU A 4 27.01 -5.20 -26.83
CA LEU A 4 25.89 -4.24 -26.65
C LEU A 4 24.57 -4.95 -26.36
N LEU A 5 24.34 -6.10 -26.98
CA LEU A 5 23.11 -6.90 -26.74
C LEU A 5 23.10 -7.52 -25.34
N SER A 6 24.28 -7.93 -24.83
CA SER A 6 24.44 -8.43 -23.45
C SER A 6 24.22 -7.36 -22.41
N MET A 7 24.60 -6.10 -22.67
CA MET A 7 24.41 -4.99 -21.76
C MET A 7 22.93 -4.51 -21.72
N LEU A 8 22.22 -4.62 -22.84
CA LEU A 8 20.80 -4.30 -22.94
C LEU A 8 19.92 -5.32 -22.18
N CYS A 9 20.29 -6.62 -22.21
CA CYS A 9 19.59 -7.64 -21.41
C CYS A 9 19.78 -7.46 -19.88
N ALA A 10 20.95 -6.97 -19.45
CA ALA A 10 21.22 -6.73 -18.02
C ALA A 10 20.47 -5.52 -17.47
N LEU A 11 20.08 -4.54 -18.30
CA LEU A 11 19.30 -3.38 -17.89
C LEU A 11 17.80 -3.68 -17.76
N LEU A 12 17.28 -4.71 -18.43
CA LEU A 12 15.86 -5.08 -18.42
C LEU A 12 15.44 -5.88 -17.18
N THR A 13 16.38 -6.37 -16.39
CA THR A 13 16.09 -7.16 -15.18
C THR A 13 15.81 -6.31 -13.91
N ALA A 14 15.92 -4.97 -14.00
CA ALA A 14 15.72 -4.08 -12.85
C ALA A 14 14.31 -3.43 -12.79
N ILE A 15 13.47 -3.68 -13.81
CA ILE A 15 12.09 -3.16 -13.81
C ILE A 15 11.19 -4.26 -13.23
N GLY A 16 10.93 -4.18 -11.92
CA GLY A 16 9.92 -5.01 -11.28
C GLY A 16 8.55 -4.78 -11.97
N LEU A 17 8.09 -5.77 -12.71
CA LEU A 17 6.79 -5.71 -13.39
C LEU A 17 5.68 -5.68 -12.33
N PRO A 18 4.72 -4.74 -12.41
CA PRO A 18 3.64 -4.61 -11.43
C PRO A 18 2.63 -5.78 -11.41
N GLY A 19 2.87 -6.86 -12.13
CA GLY A 19 2.06 -8.07 -12.11
C GLY A 19 2.57 -9.21 -11.22
N CYS A 20 3.73 -9.04 -10.57
CA CYS A 20 4.39 -10.11 -9.81
C CYS A 20 3.91 -10.25 -8.37
N ASP A 21 3.24 -9.25 -7.78
CA ASP A 21 2.89 -9.29 -6.36
C ASP A 21 1.95 -10.43 -5.99
N TYR A 22 0.98 -10.73 -6.84
CA TYR A 22 0.06 -11.85 -6.60
C TYR A 22 0.79 -13.21 -6.57
N VAL A 23 1.76 -13.40 -7.46
CA VAL A 23 2.61 -14.60 -7.48
C VAL A 23 3.52 -14.61 -6.25
N ASN A 24 4.14 -13.47 -5.94
CA ASN A 24 5.01 -13.32 -4.78
C ASN A 24 4.29 -13.66 -3.47
N VAL A 25 3.05 -13.18 -3.29
CA VAL A 25 2.24 -13.49 -2.10
C VAL A 25 1.96 -14.99 -1.98
N LYS A 26 1.66 -15.67 -3.10
CA LYS A 26 1.34 -17.13 -3.09
C LYS A 26 2.54 -18.03 -2.77
N GLU A 27 3.74 -17.55 -3.09
CA GLU A 27 4.96 -18.33 -2.87
C GLU A 27 5.57 -18.11 -1.49
N LEU A 28 5.13 -17.08 -0.76
CA LEU A 28 5.56 -16.81 0.61
C LEU A 28 4.63 -17.50 1.62
N GLN A 29 5.23 -18.15 2.60
CA GLN A 29 4.48 -18.91 3.63
C GLN A 29 4.75 -18.34 5.02
N PRO A 30 3.73 -17.80 5.72
CA PRO A 30 3.86 -17.41 7.13
C PRO A 30 4.36 -18.57 7.99
N GLY A 31 5.27 -18.25 8.91
CA GLY A 31 5.94 -19.22 9.77
C GLY A 31 7.11 -19.98 9.13
N VAL A 32 7.35 -19.81 7.82
CA VAL A 32 8.39 -20.52 7.06
C VAL A 32 9.32 -19.56 6.32
N SER A 33 8.75 -18.67 5.51
CA SER A 33 9.53 -17.72 4.71
C SER A 33 10.25 -16.70 5.57
N THR A 34 11.41 -16.28 5.12
CA THR A 34 12.28 -15.35 5.86
C THR A 34 12.12 -13.90 5.39
N ALA A 35 12.54 -12.95 6.21
CA ALA A 35 12.65 -11.53 5.86
C ALA A 35 13.48 -11.30 4.58
N VAL A 36 14.51 -12.11 4.36
CA VAL A 36 15.36 -12.04 3.17
C VAL A 36 14.58 -12.42 1.92
N GLU A 37 13.80 -13.50 1.97
CA GLU A 37 12.96 -13.94 0.84
C GLU A 37 11.89 -12.92 0.50
N VAL A 38 11.26 -12.29 1.52
CA VAL A 38 10.31 -11.20 1.31
C VAL A 38 10.98 -10.03 0.56
N ARG A 39 12.16 -9.59 1.02
CA ARG A 39 12.90 -8.49 0.34
C ARG A 39 13.37 -8.85 -1.05
N GLN A 40 13.73 -10.09 -1.32
CA GLN A 40 14.11 -10.55 -2.66
C GLN A 40 12.93 -10.47 -3.64
N ARG A 41 11.70 -10.71 -3.18
CA ARG A 41 10.49 -10.72 -4.01
C ARG A 41 9.83 -9.35 -4.15
N PHE A 42 9.71 -8.60 -3.06
CA PHE A 42 9.01 -7.30 -3.01
C PHE A 42 9.95 -6.10 -3.15
N GLY A 43 11.26 -6.32 -3.00
CA GLY A 43 12.24 -5.25 -2.88
C GLY A 43 12.29 -4.64 -1.47
N PRO A 44 12.95 -3.47 -1.30
CA PRO A 44 12.95 -2.75 -0.04
C PRO A 44 11.55 -2.20 0.28
N PRO A 45 11.08 -2.27 1.54
CA PRO A 45 9.81 -1.67 1.93
C PRO A 45 9.86 -0.14 1.83
N GLN A 46 8.72 0.47 1.54
CA GLN A 46 8.60 1.93 1.50
C GLN A 46 8.54 2.55 2.89
N HIS A 47 8.07 1.77 3.87
CA HIS A 47 8.03 2.15 5.27
C HIS A 47 8.13 0.92 6.17
N GLU A 48 8.72 1.10 7.37
CA GLU A 48 8.83 0.06 8.39
C GLU A 48 8.16 0.54 9.68
N TRP A 49 7.13 -0.19 10.10
CA TRP A 49 6.41 0.07 11.34
C TRP A 49 6.90 -0.87 12.43
N ARG A 50 7.49 -0.33 13.49
CA ARG A 50 7.85 -1.12 14.67
C ARG A 50 6.61 -1.37 15.51
N ASN A 51 6.39 -2.61 15.90
CA ASN A 51 5.30 -3.03 16.76
C ASN A 51 5.78 -3.22 18.21
N GLU A 52 4.87 -3.06 19.17
CA GLU A 52 5.20 -3.10 20.61
C GLU A 52 5.81 -4.44 21.03
N GLU A 53 5.33 -5.55 20.46
CA GLU A 53 5.87 -6.90 20.70
C GLU A 53 7.21 -7.13 20.01
N GLY A 54 7.75 -6.15 19.28
CA GLY A 54 9.09 -6.15 18.66
C GLY A 54 9.16 -6.79 17.28
N SER A 55 8.02 -7.16 16.68
CA SER A 55 7.93 -7.42 15.24
C SER A 55 8.01 -6.11 14.45
N VAL A 56 8.20 -6.21 13.13
CA VAL A 56 8.21 -5.06 12.22
C VAL A 56 7.24 -5.34 11.08
N THR A 57 6.33 -4.40 10.83
CA THR A 57 5.44 -4.47 9.66
C THR A 57 6.02 -3.62 8.54
N TRP A 58 6.26 -4.23 7.40
CA TRP A 58 6.76 -3.61 6.17
C TRP A 58 5.60 -3.19 5.26
N GLU A 59 5.62 -1.93 4.84
CA GLU A 59 4.63 -1.35 3.94
C GLU A 59 5.12 -1.43 2.48
N TYR A 60 4.30 -2.05 1.62
CA TYR A 60 4.49 -2.13 0.18
C TYR A 60 3.25 -1.58 -0.54
N SER A 61 3.16 -0.26 -0.67
CA SER A 61 2.06 0.40 -1.35
C SER A 61 2.31 0.49 -2.86
N ARG A 62 1.30 0.22 -3.66
CA ARG A 62 1.31 0.45 -5.10
C ARG A 62 0.60 1.75 -5.50
N GLN A 63 0.12 2.49 -4.52
CA GLN A 63 -0.51 3.80 -4.72
C GLN A 63 0.50 4.83 -5.26
N PRO A 64 0.08 5.70 -6.18
CA PRO A 64 -1.23 5.84 -6.82
C PRO A 64 -1.44 4.98 -8.08
N GLU A 65 -0.40 4.30 -8.59
CA GLU A 65 -0.44 3.55 -9.85
C GLU A 65 -1.21 2.22 -9.74
N GLY A 66 -1.31 1.67 -8.53
CA GLY A 66 -1.98 0.42 -8.19
C GLY A 66 -2.96 0.58 -7.04
N ALA A 67 -3.95 -0.29 -6.98
CA ALA A 67 -4.93 -0.33 -5.91
C ALA A 67 -4.47 -1.16 -4.70
N GLU A 68 -3.34 -1.84 -4.80
CA GLU A 68 -2.87 -2.74 -3.77
C GLU A 68 -1.95 -2.02 -2.76
N CYS A 69 -2.04 -2.42 -1.49
CA CYS A 69 -1.05 -2.14 -0.46
C CYS A 69 -0.90 -3.39 0.41
N TYR A 70 0.31 -3.93 0.47
CA TYR A 70 0.62 -5.08 1.31
C TYR A 70 1.31 -4.62 2.60
N MET A 71 0.76 -5.05 3.73
CA MET A 71 1.38 -4.97 5.05
C MET A 71 1.94 -6.35 5.38
N ILE A 72 3.27 -6.46 5.45
CA ILE A 72 3.98 -7.71 5.66
C ILE A 72 4.68 -7.66 7.01
N THR A 73 4.24 -8.50 7.96
CA THR A 73 4.80 -8.53 9.31
C THR A 73 5.89 -9.56 9.43
N ILE A 74 7.07 -9.12 9.89
CA ILE A 74 8.26 -9.93 10.15
C ILE A 74 8.48 -10.00 11.65
N GLY A 75 8.61 -11.22 12.17
CA GLY A 75 8.90 -11.48 13.57
C GLY A 75 10.31 -11.07 14.00
N ARG A 76 10.57 -11.07 15.30
CA ARG A 76 11.93 -10.84 15.86
C ARG A 76 12.96 -11.87 15.38
N ASP A 77 12.50 -13.07 15.08
CA ASP A 77 13.27 -14.19 14.55
C ASP A 77 13.55 -14.07 13.03
N GLN A 78 13.15 -12.94 12.40
CA GLN A 78 13.28 -12.68 10.97
C GLN A 78 12.45 -13.63 10.11
N VAL A 79 11.39 -14.21 10.66
CA VAL A 79 10.43 -15.05 9.95
C VAL A 79 9.17 -14.26 9.63
N LEU A 80 8.62 -14.48 8.44
CA LEU A 80 7.35 -13.92 7.99
C LEU A 80 6.22 -14.39 8.89
N GLN A 81 5.45 -13.46 9.48
CA GLN A 81 4.29 -13.77 10.32
C GLN A 81 2.98 -13.65 9.56
N SER A 82 2.81 -12.56 8.79
CA SER A 82 1.59 -12.32 8.01
C SER A 82 1.86 -11.50 6.75
N ILE A 83 0.97 -11.66 5.76
CA ILE A 83 0.87 -10.80 4.57
C ILE A 83 -0.60 -10.40 4.45
N GLU A 84 -0.86 -9.09 4.49
CA GLU A 84 -2.21 -8.54 4.37
C GLU A 84 -2.29 -7.54 3.23
N GLN A 85 -3.22 -7.75 2.29
CA GLN A 85 -3.61 -6.72 1.33
C GLN A 85 -4.69 -5.88 1.99
N VAL A 86 -4.36 -4.61 2.32
CA VAL A 86 -5.17 -3.77 3.21
C VAL A 86 -6.15 -2.83 2.49
N ILE A 87 -6.07 -2.68 1.17
CA ILE A 87 -7.03 -1.88 0.41
C ILE A 87 -8.25 -2.74 0.08
N ASN A 88 -9.13 -2.91 1.05
CA ASN A 88 -10.34 -3.72 0.96
C ASN A 88 -11.42 -3.20 1.91
N GLU A 89 -12.68 -3.60 1.67
CA GLU A 89 -13.85 -3.16 2.43
C GLU A 89 -13.76 -3.47 3.93
N GLN A 90 -13.16 -4.61 4.28
CA GLN A 90 -13.02 -5.00 5.68
C GLN A 90 -12.10 -4.05 6.45
N THR A 91 -11.00 -3.61 5.84
CA THR A 91 -10.07 -2.65 6.44
C THR A 91 -10.67 -1.24 6.45
N PHE A 92 -11.36 -0.82 5.38
CA PHE A 92 -12.03 0.48 5.33
C PHE A 92 -13.08 0.65 6.43
N ALA A 93 -13.85 -0.40 6.72
CA ALA A 93 -14.87 -0.39 7.77
C ALA A 93 -14.29 -0.20 9.19
N ARG A 94 -13.01 -0.41 9.38
CA ARG A 94 -12.30 -0.22 10.65
C ARG A 94 -11.79 1.21 10.86
N VAL A 95 -11.89 2.09 9.86
CA VAL A 95 -11.51 3.49 10.01
C VAL A 95 -12.59 4.23 10.77
N GLU A 96 -12.26 4.68 11.98
CA GLU A 96 -13.20 5.30 12.91
C GLU A 96 -12.90 6.78 13.12
N ARG A 97 -13.93 7.53 13.48
CA ARG A 97 -13.80 8.94 13.87
C ARG A 97 -12.87 9.09 15.07
N GLY A 98 -12.03 10.12 15.04
CA GLY A 98 -11.07 10.41 16.10
C GLY A 98 -9.70 9.74 15.90
N MET A 99 -9.56 8.79 14.99
CA MET A 99 -8.25 8.22 14.63
C MET A 99 -7.28 9.29 14.12
N THR A 100 -5.99 9.09 14.41
CA THR A 100 -4.91 9.95 13.90
C THR A 100 -4.50 9.53 12.48
N PRO A 101 -3.82 10.43 11.71
CA PRO A 101 -3.26 10.07 10.41
C PRO A 101 -2.29 8.89 10.48
N GLU A 102 -1.50 8.78 11.56
CA GLU A 102 -0.60 7.65 11.76
C GLU A 102 -1.38 6.34 11.92
N GLN A 103 -2.44 6.33 12.72
CA GLN A 103 -3.28 5.13 12.89
C GLN A 103 -3.91 4.70 11.57
N VAL A 104 -4.46 5.65 10.79
CA VAL A 104 -5.02 5.36 9.47
C VAL A 104 -3.96 4.84 8.51
N ARG A 105 -2.76 5.44 8.50
CA ARG A 105 -1.66 5.00 7.64
C ARG A 105 -1.13 3.62 8.04
N ARG A 106 -1.07 3.29 9.33
CA ARG A 106 -0.73 1.93 9.78
C ARG A 106 -1.72 0.87 9.30
N MET A 107 -2.98 1.28 9.05
CA MET A 107 -4.03 0.37 8.57
C MET A 107 -4.08 0.26 7.05
N LEU A 108 -3.96 1.39 6.32
CA LEU A 108 -4.21 1.48 4.89
C LEU A 108 -2.94 1.71 4.05
N GLY A 109 -1.81 2.00 4.70
CA GLY A 109 -0.58 2.41 4.03
C GLY A 109 -0.65 3.82 3.48
N ARG A 110 0.35 4.16 2.68
CA ARG A 110 0.47 5.48 2.04
C ARG A 110 -0.74 5.75 1.14
N PRO A 111 -1.40 6.93 1.29
CA PRO A 111 -2.48 7.33 0.39
C PRO A 111 -1.96 7.64 -1.03
N ALA A 112 -2.83 7.54 -2.02
CA ALA A 112 -2.58 7.96 -3.39
C ALA A 112 -2.38 9.48 -3.49
N SER A 113 -3.19 10.23 -2.75
CA SER A 113 -3.12 11.68 -2.69
C SER A 113 -3.54 12.23 -1.32
N SER A 114 -3.17 13.49 -1.09
CA SER A 114 -3.57 14.27 0.08
C SER A 114 -3.90 15.70 -0.38
N GLN A 115 -5.09 16.19 -0.06
CA GLN A 115 -5.56 17.51 -0.46
C GLN A 115 -6.20 18.24 0.73
N TYR A 116 -5.86 19.53 0.89
CA TYR A 116 -6.49 20.39 1.89
C TYR A 116 -7.64 21.20 1.27
N PHE A 117 -8.81 21.15 1.91
CA PHE A 117 -10.02 21.87 1.50
C PHE A 117 -10.28 23.05 2.44
N GLN A 118 -9.95 24.26 2.00
CA GLN A 118 -10.03 25.49 2.81
C GLN A 118 -11.42 25.76 3.39
N LEU A 119 -12.49 25.58 2.62
CA LEU A 119 -13.85 25.87 3.06
C LEU A 119 -14.31 24.97 4.22
N LYS A 120 -13.85 23.74 4.26
CA LYS A 120 -14.14 22.78 5.32
C LYS A 120 -13.08 22.71 6.40
N GLN A 121 -11.90 23.31 6.13
CA GLN A 121 -10.69 23.17 6.95
C GLN A 121 -10.32 21.71 7.21
N GLU A 122 -10.48 20.87 6.19
CA GLU A 122 -10.22 19.43 6.25
C GLU A 122 -9.08 19.05 5.31
N THR A 123 -8.23 18.12 5.76
CA THR A 123 -7.31 17.39 4.90
C THR A 123 -7.94 16.07 4.51
N VAL A 124 -8.07 15.81 3.22
CA VAL A 124 -8.64 14.56 2.69
C VAL A 124 -7.52 13.72 2.11
N TRP A 125 -7.40 12.50 2.59
CA TRP A 125 -6.55 11.46 2.01
C TRP A 125 -7.37 10.52 1.15
N GLU A 126 -6.78 10.07 0.05
CA GLU A 126 -7.45 9.20 -0.92
C GLU A 126 -6.63 7.96 -1.19
N TRP A 127 -7.30 6.82 -1.30
CA TRP A 127 -6.74 5.55 -1.76
C TRP A 127 -7.49 5.05 -2.98
N LEU A 128 -6.76 4.70 -4.03
CA LEU A 128 -7.33 4.02 -5.21
C LEU A 128 -7.81 2.62 -4.76
N MET A 129 -9.10 2.35 -4.92
CA MET A 129 -9.72 1.06 -4.60
C MET A 129 -9.73 0.15 -5.83
N GLU A 130 -10.12 0.72 -6.97
CA GLU A 130 -10.21 0.02 -8.24
C GLU A 130 -9.64 0.89 -9.35
N ARG A 131 -8.81 0.29 -10.17
CA ARG A 131 -8.30 0.97 -11.36
C ARG A 131 -9.42 1.17 -12.36
N GLY A 132 -9.46 2.33 -13.01
CA GLY A 132 -10.28 2.51 -14.19
C GLY A 132 -9.85 1.56 -15.33
N SER A 133 -10.81 1.19 -16.15
CA SER A 133 -10.62 0.43 -17.39
C SER A 133 -11.26 1.17 -18.55
N THR A 134 -11.25 0.61 -19.75
CA THR A 134 -12.02 1.18 -20.88
C THR A 134 -13.51 1.26 -20.61
N LEU A 135 -14.03 0.43 -19.70
CA LEU A 135 -15.45 0.32 -19.37
C LEU A 135 -15.85 0.99 -18.05
N ASN A 136 -14.90 1.12 -17.10
CA ASN A 136 -15.17 1.62 -15.76
C ASN A 136 -14.21 2.74 -15.39
N ASP A 137 -14.71 3.73 -14.66
CA ASP A 137 -13.90 4.78 -14.07
C ASP A 137 -13.26 4.33 -12.73
N PRO A 138 -12.08 4.89 -12.35
CA PRO A 138 -11.43 4.52 -11.11
C PRO A 138 -12.25 4.96 -9.90
N THR A 139 -12.25 4.12 -8.86
CA THR A 139 -12.92 4.40 -7.60
C THR A 139 -11.91 4.61 -6.47
N TYR A 140 -12.27 5.51 -5.54
CA TYR A 140 -11.42 5.92 -4.43
C TYR A 140 -12.16 5.83 -3.10
N PHE A 141 -11.43 5.38 -2.08
CA PHE A 141 -11.80 5.54 -0.68
C PHE A 141 -11.16 6.81 -0.14
N THR A 142 -11.88 7.58 0.68
CA THR A 142 -11.40 8.84 1.25
C THR A 142 -11.53 8.85 2.76
N VAL A 143 -10.57 9.52 3.42
CA VAL A 143 -10.60 9.81 4.85
C VAL A 143 -10.37 11.29 5.04
N SER A 144 -11.31 11.98 5.70
CA SER A 144 -11.22 13.39 6.03
C SER A 144 -10.71 13.59 7.45
N PHE A 145 -9.73 14.47 7.61
CA PHE A 145 -9.15 14.87 8.90
C PHE A 145 -9.44 16.34 9.16
N ASN A 146 -9.83 16.68 10.41
CA ASN A 146 -9.94 18.04 10.86
C ASN A 146 -8.57 18.71 11.10
N PRO A 147 -8.51 20.02 11.46
CA PRO A 147 -7.25 20.72 11.73
C PRO A 147 -6.42 20.09 12.86
N GLU A 148 -7.05 19.43 13.81
CA GLU A 148 -6.41 18.74 14.94
C GLU A 148 -5.85 17.36 14.52
N GLY A 149 -5.94 17.00 13.23
CA GLY A 149 -5.49 15.72 12.72
C GLY A 149 -6.32 14.53 13.22
N ARG A 150 -7.64 14.69 13.31
CA ARG A 150 -8.56 13.61 13.70
C ARG A 150 -9.50 13.28 12.56
N VAL A 151 -9.72 11.99 12.32
CA VAL A 151 -10.73 11.53 11.36
C VAL A 151 -12.10 12.08 11.73
N VAL A 152 -12.73 12.77 10.80
CA VAL A 152 -14.10 13.29 10.92
C VAL A 152 -15.10 12.59 10.00
N GLY A 153 -14.62 11.83 9.03
CA GLY A 153 -15.47 11.05 8.16
C GLY A 153 -14.69 10.26 7.11
N THR A 154 -15.38 9.32 6.50
CA THR A 154 -14.91 8.54 5.35
C THR A 154 -15.90 8.65 4.21
N GLY A 155 -15.44 8.43 3.00
CA GLY A 155 -16.29 8.48 1.81
C GLY A 155 -15.74 7.60 0.68
N ARG A 156 -16.52 7.57 -0.40
CA ARG A 156 -16.12 6.94 -1.66
C ARG A 156 -16.58 7.81 -2.82
N TYR A 157 -15.81 7.79 -3.88
CA TYR A 157 -16.25 8.43 -5.12
C TYR A 157 -15.63 7.74 -6.33
N THR A 158 -16.28 7.90 -7.47
CA THR A 158 -15.78 7.48 -8.79
C THR A 158 -15.31 8.73 -9.52
N LYS A 159 -14.06 8.74 -9.95
CA LYS A 159 -13.47 9.85 -10.69
C LYS A 159 -13.80 9.68 -12.17
N LEU A 160 -14.81 10.42 -12.65
CA LEU A 160 -15.18 10.42 -14.06
C LEU A 160 -14.03 10.93 -14.92
N ARG A 161 -13.78 10.23 -16.04
CA ARG A 161 -12.85 10.71 -17.06
C ARG A 161 -13.51 11.81 -17.89
N PRO A 162 -12.75 12.83 -18.31
CA PRO A 162 -13.22 13.88 -19.18
C PRO A 162 -13.57 13.36 -20.58
#